data_d017af6176c157e2e5753b7a7078e7a7
#
_entry.id   d017af6176c157e2e5753b7a7078e7a7
#
_cell.length_a   1.000
_cell.length_b   1.000
_cell.length_c   1.000
_cell.angle_alpha   90.00
_cell.angle_beta   90.00
_cell.angle_gamma   90.00
#
_symmetry.space_group_name_H-M   'P 1'
#
loop_
_entity.id
_entity.type
_entity.pdbx_description
1 polymer ?
#
loop_
_entity_poly.entity_id
_entity_poly.type
_entity_poly.pdbx_seq_one_letter_code
_entity_poly.pdbx_strand_id
1 'polypeptide(L)'
;MRLRVVFGLVLLALACAAPAQQLPRPAEFYFDEDERIARPLVAVEGDDEAAQEQLLRMIQRNDRNRHTAQAQLARIAMEQGRPELGRGLYGQLLEEMGRGRSSLRDSVHWNFGWDLYRAGDAAGALEQWLAAYSDRPQRPEWVPPTFALALWRLDRPREATEWYAAAVRTWPQRWSKPDLEVLLPDWSDRDRAALAEVHAAWVEDPPAWP
;
A
#
# COMPACT_ATOMS: atom_id res chain seq x y z
N MET A 1 61.30 -17.67 -15.84
CA MET A 1 60.14 -18.12 -15.05
C MET A 1 59.40 -16.87 -14.51
N ARG A 2 58.32 -16.43 -15.18
CA ARG A 2 57.62 -15.17 -14.83
C ARG A 2 56.37 -15.52 -14.04
N LEU A 3 56.32 -15.13 -12.78
CA LEU A 3 55.22 -15.32 -11.86
C LEU A 3 54.12 -14.24 -12.15
N ARG A 4 52.94 -14.64 -12.65
CA ARG A 4 51.80 -13.76 -12.83
C ARG A 4 50.99 -13.79 -11.54
N VAL A 5 51.04 -12.70 -10.79
CA VAL A 5 50.16 -12.46 -9.65
C VAL A 5 48.81 -11.95 -10.21
N VAL A 6 47.75 -12.73 -10.06
CA VAL A 6 46.38 -12.31 -10.38
C VAL A 6 45.78 -11.68 -9.11
N PHE A 7 45.61 -10.37 -9.13
CA PHE A 7 44.86 -9.64 -8.08
C PHE A 7 43.35 -9.82 -8.35
N GLY A 8 42.71 -10.66 -7.55
CA GLY A 8 41.28 -10.78 -7.54
C GLY A 8 40.66 -9.59 -6.80
N LEU A 9 39.97 -8.73 -7.52
CA LEU A 9 39.20 -7.63 -6.95
C LEU A 9 37.89 -8.19 -6.38
N VAL A 10 37.77 -8.32 -5.05
CA VAL A 10 36.54 -8.66 -4.36
C VAL A 10 35.74 -7.36 -4.21
N LEU A 11 34.73 -7.18 -5.07
CA LEU A 11 33.72 -6.13 -4.90
C LEU A 11 32.79 -6.52 -3.74
N LEU A 12 33.00 -5.95 -2.56
CA LEU A 12 32.02 -5.96 -1.47
C LEU A 12 30.87 -5.02 -1.88
N ALA A 13 29.75 -5.57 -2.29
CA ALA A 13 28.49 -4.83 -2.41
C ALA A 13 28.02 -4.49 -0.98
N LEU A 14 28.24 -3.27 -0.53
CA LEU A 14 27.56 -2.71 0.63
C LEU A 14 26.07 -2.55 0.24
N ALA A 15 25.23 -3.49 0.65
CA ALA A 15 23.80 -3.29 0.68
C ALA A 15 23.53 -2.20 1.73
N CYS A 16 23.24 -0.98 1.28
CA CYS A 16 22.67 0.06 2.14
C CYS A 16 21.30 -0.46 2.59
N ALA A 17 21.24 -1.05 3.79
CA ALA A 17 19.96 -1.29 4.46
C ALA A 17 19.34 0.09 4.73
N ALA A 18 18.32 0.47 3.95
CA ALA A 18 17.49 1.60 4.29
C ALA A 18 16.95 1.39 5.72
N PRO A 19 16.93 2.43 6.58
CA PRO A 19 16.39 2.29 7.93
C PRO A 19 14.97 1.74 7.83
N ALA A 20 14.72 0.62 8.50
CA ALA A 20 13.39 0.01 8.52
C ALA A 20 12.42 1.02 9.11
N GLN A 21 11.37 1.36 8.36
CA GLN A 21 10.32 2.26 8.81
C GLN A 21 9.74 1.75 10.12
N GLN A 22 9.79 2.58 11.16
CA GLN A 22 9.20 2.26 12.46
C GLN A 22 7.69 2.47 12.35
N LEU A 23 6.95 1.40 12.54
CA LEU A 23 5.49 1.44 12.60
C LEU A 23 5.02 1.65 14.05
N PRO A 24 3.85 2.27 14.24
CA PRO A 24 3.19 2.22 15.53
C PRO A 24 2.85 0.76 15.85
N ARG A 25 2.73 0.43 17.13
CA ARG A 25 2.19 -0.88 17.51
C ARG A 25 0.74 -0.99 17.07
N PRO A 26 0.27 -2.19 16.68
CA PRO A 26 -1.14 -2.38 16.39
C PRO A 26 -1.99 -1.98 17.59
N ALA A 27 -3.10 -1.28 17.32
CA ALA A 27 -4.10 -1.03 18.35
C ALA A 27 -4.88 -2.31 18.67
N GLU A 28 -5.61 -2.32 19.80
CA GLU A 28 -6.37 -3.50 20.21
C GLU A 28 -7.49 -3.82 19.22
N PHE A 29 -8.22 -2.81 18.74
CA PHE A 29 -9.38 -3.00 17.87
C PHE A 29 -9.41 -1.97 16.73
N TYR A 30 -10.05 -2.39 15.60
CA TYR A 30 -10.21 -1.62 14.37
C TYR A 30 -11.67 -1.76 13.89
N PHE A 31 -12.57 -0.90 14.39
CA PHE A 31 -14.00 -0.98 14.16
C PHE A 31 -14.55 0.03 13.16
N ASP A 32 -13.75 0.98 12.71
CA ASP A 32 -14.23 1.98 11.75
C ASP A 32 -14.25 1.37 10.34
N GLU A 33 -15.45 1.13 9.84
CA GLU A 33 -15.71 0.64 8.49
C GLU A 33 -15.70 1.80 7.47
N ASP A 34 -14.78 2.76 7.58
CA ASP A 34 -14.72 3.88 6.63
C ASP A 34 -14.25 3.42 5.25
N GLU A 35 -15.16 2.81 4.50
CA GLU A 35 -14.91 2.35 3.14
C GLU A 35 -14.67 3.48 2.13
N ARG A 36 -15.00 4.73 2.48
CA ARG A 36 -14.87 5.86 1.54
C ARG A 36 -13.44 6.12 1.13
N ILE A 37 -12.48 5.87 2.02
CA ILE A 37 -11.06 6.03 1.75
C ILE A 37 -10.53 4.84 0.97
N ALA A 38 -11.00 3.65 1.30
CA ALA A 38 -10.56 2.38 0.73
C ALA A 38 -11.27 2.04 -0.59
N ARG A 39 -11.53 3.04 -1.43
CA ARG A 39 -12.14 2.86 -2.75
C ARG A 39 -11.24 3.39 -3.86
N PRO A 40 -11.27 2.79 -5.05
CA PRO A 40 -10.59 3.35 -6.21
C PRO A 40 -11.06 4.77 -6.51
N LEU A 41 -10.13 5.65 -6.80
CA LEU A 41 -10.43 7.02 -7.27
C LEU A 41 -10.70 6.98 -8.77
N VAL A 42 -11.97 7.17 -9.16
CA VAL A 42 -12.43 7.14 -10.55
C VAL A 42 -13.16 8.43 -10.85
N ALA A 43 -12.64 9.24 -11.78
CA ALA A 43 -13.26 10.44 -12.29
C ALA A 43 -13.92 10.21 -13.66
N VAL A 44 -13.39 9.25 -14.44
CA VAL A 44 -13.87 8.85 -15.77
C VAL A 44 -13.83 7.31 -15.82
N GLU A 45 -14.84 6.70 -16.40
CA GLU A 45 -14.85 5.26 -16.64
C GLU A 45 -13.82 4.88 -17.72
N GLY A 46 -13.09 3.77 -17.49
CA GLY A 46 -12.07 3.26 -18.41
C GLY A 46 -10.69 3.84 -18.17
N ASP A 47 -9.74 3.34 -18.97
CA ASP A 47 -8.30 3.64 -18.91
C ASP A 47 -7.67 3.80 -20.32
N ASP A 48 -8.51 3.77 -21.36
CA ASP A 48 -8.12 3.94 -22.75
C ASP A 48 -7.67 5.39 -23.07
N GLU A 49 -7.24 5.63 -24.28
CA GLU A 49 -6.75 6.93 -24.73
C GLU A 49 -7.83 8.03 -24.60
N ALA A 50 -9.08 7.71 -24.89
CA ALA A 50 -10.19 8.65 -24.79
C ALA A 50 -10.45 9.06 -23.33
N ALA A 51 -10.41 8.09 -22.40
CA ALA A 51 -10.50 8.35 -20.98
C ALA A 51 -9.35 9.21 -20.48
N GLN A 52 -8.10 8.90 -20.87
CA GLN A 52 -6.90 9.69 -20.53
C GLN A 52 -6.99 11.14 -21.05
N GLU A 53 -7.44 11.34 -22.28
CA GLU A 53 -7.67 12.69 -22.83
C GLU A 53 -8.73 13.45 -22.04
N GLN A 54 -9.80 12.76 -21.61
CA GLN A 54 -10.85 13.39 -20.80
C GLN A 54 -10.30 13.79 -19.43
N LEU A 55 -9.51 12.93 -18.77
CA LEU A 55 -8.84 13.23 -17.51
C LEU A 55 -7.94 14.46 -17.64
N LEU A 56 -7.12 14.52 -18.69
CA LEU A 56 -6.26 15.68 -18.97
C LEU A 56 -7.07 16.96 -19.16
N ARG A 57 -8.19 16.91 -19.91
CA ARG A 57 -9.08 18.08 -20.06
C ARG A 57 -9.67 18.56 -18.73
N MET A 58 -10.06 17.63 -17.83
CA MET A 58 -10.57 17.98 -16.50
C MET A 58 -9.50 18.68 -15.65
N ILE A 59 -8.26 18.20 -15.69
CA ILE A 59 -7.13 18.80 -14.97
C ILE A 59 -6.85 20.21 -15.52
N GLN A 60 -6.72 20.37 -16.85
CA GLN A 60 -6.44 21.65 -17.51
C GLN A 60 -7.51 22.72 -17.26
N ARG A 61 -8.78 22.31 -17.21
CA ARG A 61 -9.92 23.21 -16.96
C ARG A 61 -10.13 23.52 -15.48
N ASN A 62 -9.30 22.97 -14.60
CA ASN A 62 -9.45 23.10 -13.15
C ASN A 62 -10.84 22.63 -12.68
N ASP A 63 -11.30 21.50 -13.23
CA ASP A 63 -12.59 20.91 -12.91
C ASP A 63 -12.71 20.61 -11.39
N ARG A 64 -13.95 20.54 -10.90
CA ARG A 64 -14.22 20.18 -9.50
C ARG A 64 -13.57 18.83 -9.09
N ASN A 65 -13.51 17.87 -10.01
CA ASN A 65 -12.95 16.54 -9.79
C ASN A 65 -11.49 16.42 -10.29
N ARG A 66 -10.76 17.53 -10.54
CA ARG A 66 -9.42 17.50 -11.10
C ARG A 66 -8.44 16.64 -10.29
N HIS A 67 -8.53 16.66 -8.98
CA HIS A 67 -7.63 15.85 -8.11
C HIS A 67 -7.92 14.35 -8.24
N THR A 68 -9.19 13.96 -8.36
CA THR A 68 -9.56 12.57 -8.64
C THR A 68 -9.08 12.15 -10.03
N ALA A 69 -9.22 13.05 -11.02
CA ALA A 69 -8.71 12.82 -12.38
C ALA A 69 -7.18 12.67 -12.41
N GLN A 70 -6.46 13.47 -11.63
CA GLN A 70 -5.00 13.39 -11.53
C GLN A 70 -4.55 12.08 -10.87
N ALA A 71 -5.23 11.65 -9.79
CA ALA A 71 -4.97 10.37 -9.14
C ALA A 71 -5.24 9.18 -10.09
N GLN A 72 -6.35 9.21 -10.84
CA GLN A 72 -6.66 8.18 -11.82
C GLN A 72 -5.63 8.13 -12.95
N LEU A 73 -5.18 9.28 -13.45
CA LEU A 73 -4.12 9.35 -14.47
C LEU A 73 -2.79 8.79 -13.96
N ALA A 74 -2.46 9.05 -12.68
CA ALA A 74 -1.29 8.49 -12.03
C ALA A 74 -1.38 6.95 -11.94
N ARG A 75 -2.52 6.41 -11.52
CA ARG A 75 -2.79 4.97 -11.50
C ARG A 75 -2.61 4.36 -12.89
N ILE A 76 -3.24 4.92 -13.91
CA ILE A 76 -3.13 4.43 -15.30
C ILE A 76 -1.66 4.40 -15.74
N ALA A 77 -0.87 5.43 -15.41
CA ALA A 77 0.56 5.44 -15.73
C ALA A 77 1.32 4.30 -15.04
N MET A 78 1.01 4.01 -13.75
CA MET A 78 1.61 2.90 -13.01
C MET A 78 1.25 1.55 -13.66
N GLU A 79 -0.02 1.32 -13.96
CA GLU A 79 -0.55 0.09 -14.56
C GLU A 79 0.01 -0.16 -15.97
N GLN A 80 0.29 0.90 -16.72
CA GLN A 80 0.91 0.84 -18.06
C GLN A 80 2.44 0.69 -18.02
N GLY A 81 3.04 0.38 -16.86
CA GLY A 81 4.48 0.17 -16.72
C GLY A 81 5.33 1.46 -16.77
N ARG A 82 4.72 2.60 -16.45
CA ARG A 82 5.38 3.91 -16.32
C ARG A 82 5.42 4.38 -14.86
N PRO A 83 6.04 3.61 -13.93
CA PRO A 83 5.93 3.87 -12.50
C PRO A 83 6.51 5.22 -12.10
N GLU A 84 7.59 5.69 -12.73
CA GLU A 84 8.18 7.00 -12.40
C GLU A 84 7.24 8.16 -12.74
N LEU A 85 6.51 8.06 -13.85
CA LEU A 85 5.50 9.04 -14.21
C LEU A 85 4.34 9.02 -13.20
N GLY A 86 3.85 7.83 -12.84
CA GLY A 86 2.77 7.68 -11.86
C GLY A 86 3.16 8.25 -10.49
N ARG A 87 4.37 7.93 -10.00
CA ARG A 87 4.92 8.50 -8.75
C ARG A 87 4.99 10.02 -8.80
N GLY A 88 5.48 10.57 -9.92
CA GLY A 88 5.55 12.02 -10.12
C GLY A 88 4.19 12.69 -10.06
N LEU A 89 3.17 12.11 -10.73
CA LEU A 89 1.79 12.63 -10.72
C LEU A 89 1.16 12.58 -9.31
N TYR A 90 1.34 11.48 -8.57
CA TYR A 90 0.88 11.38 -7.18
C TYR A 90 1.59 12.37 -6.27
N GLY A 91 2.92 12.52 -6.42
CA GLY A 91 3.71 13.48 -5.64
C GLY A 91 3.24 14.92 -5.85
N GLN A 92 3.06 15.35 -7.11
CA GLN A 92 2.53 16.67 -7.46
C GLN A 92 1.13 16.89 -6.87
N LEU A 93 0.24 15.89 -7.01
CA LEU A 93 -1.10 15.95 -6.45
C LEU A 93 -1.09 16.16 -4.93
N LEU A 94 -0.29 15.38 -4.21
CA LEU A 94 -0.18 15.47 -2.75
C LEU A 94 0.43 16.81 -2.29
N GLU A 95 1.35 17.37 -3.07
CA GLU A 95 1.92 18.70 -2.85
C GLU A 95 0.87 19.81 -3.07
N GLU A 96 0.12 19.75 -4.16
CA GLU A 96 -0.98 20.69 -4.46
C GLU A 96 -2.09 20.66 -3.40
N MET A 97 -2.42 19.47 -2.87
CA MET A 97 -3.40 19.33 -1.80
C MET A 97 -2.90 19.88 -0.45
N GLY A 98 -1.60 20.14 -0.32
CA GLY A 98 -0.98 20.62 0.91
C GLY A 98 -1.01 19.58 2.04
N ARG A 99 -0.62 20.00 3.26
CA ARG A 99 -0.54 19.12 4.45
C ARG A 99 -1.86 18.99 5.22
N GLY A 100 -2.91 19.69 4.79
CA GLY A 100 -4.20 19.62 5.44
C GLY A 100 -4.85 18.26 5.28
N ARG A 101 -5.56 17.81 6.32
CA ARG A 101 -6.32 16.55 6.25
C ARG A 101 -7.59 16.73 5.46
N SER A 102 -7.87 15.76 4.59
CA SER A 102 -9.16 15.61 3.93
C SER A 102 -9.37 14.14 3.56
N SER A 103 -10.62 13.70 3.52
CA SER A 103 -10.94 12.33 3.08
C SER A 103 -10.38 12.02 1.69
N LEU A 104 -10.38 13.00 0.78
CA LEU A 104 -9.82 12.82 -0.55
C LEU A 104 -8.29 12.61 -0.49
N ARG A 105 -7.57 13.36 0.34
CA ARG A 105 -6.13 13.18 0.52
C ARG A 105 -5.82 11.79 1.08
N ASP A 106 -6.58 11.35 2.07
CA ASP A 106 -6.42 10.00 2.64
C ASP A 106 -6.70 8.92 1.58
N SER A 107 -7.73 9.12 0.73
CA SER A 107 -8.00 8.23 -0.42
C SER A 107 -6.87 8.24 -1.45
N VAL A 108 -6.23 9.38 -1.71
CA VAL A 108 -5.07 9.47 -2.61
C VAL A 108 -3.91 8.65 -2.04
N HIS A 109 -3.59 8.80 -0.75
CA HIS A 109 -2.56 7.99 -0.09
C HIS A 109 -2.88 6.49 -0.15
N TRP A 110 -4.14 6.10 0.09
CA TRP A 110 -4.55 4.71 0.04
C TRP A 110 -4.40 4.11 -1.36
N ASN A 111 -4.88 4.80 -2.41
CA ASN A 111 -4.75 4.35 -3.80
C ASN A 111 -3.28 4.30 -4.24
N PHE A 112 -2.50 5.33 -3.92
CA PHE A 112 -1.07 5.37 -4.24
C PHE A 112 -0.32 4.22 -3.56
N GLY A 113 -0.67 3.88 -2.32
CA GLY A 113 -0.11 2.72 -1.63
C GLY A 113 -0.34 1.41 -2.40
N TRP A 114 -1.56 1.18 -2.90
CA TRP A 114 -1.86 0.00 -3.72
C TRP A 114 -1.08 -0.03 -5.04
N ASP A 115 -0.96 1.10 -5.71
CA ASP A 115 -0.22 1.17 -6.97
C ASP A 115 1.28 0.91 -6.76
N LEU A 116 1.86 1.43 -5.67
CA LEU A 116 3.24 1.13 -5.27
C LEU A 116 3.42 -0.35 -4.93
N TYR A 117 2.50 -0.93 -4.17
CA TYR A 117 2.55 -2.34 -3.81
C TYR A 117 2.51 -3.25 -5.05
N ARG A 118 1.61 -2.97 -5.99
CA ARG A 118 1.51 -3.69 -7.28
C ARG A 118 2.75 -3.52 -8.14
N ALA A 119 3.39 -2.35 -8.08
CA ALA A 119 4.67 -2.08 -8.74
C ALA A 119 5.88 -2.73 -8.03
N GLY A 120 5.67 -3.45 -6.92
CA GLY A 120 6.72 -4.15 -6.16
C GLY A 120 7.39 -3.33 -5.07
N ASP A 121 6.92 -2.10 -4.82
CA ASP A 121 7.42 -1.22 -3.77
C ASP A 121 6.56 -1.32 -2.50
N ALA A 122 6.74 -2.42 -1.77
CA ALA A 122 6.02 -2.64 -0.52
C ALA A 122 6.39 -1.63 0.58
N ALA A 123 7.61 -1.09 0.57
CA ALA A 123 8.04 -0.09 1.53
C ALA A 123 7.33 1.24 1.29
N GLY A 124 7.32 1.71 0.05
CA GLY A 124 6.57 2.91 -0.35
C GLY A 124 5.07 2.74 -0.12
N ALA A 125 4.50 1.56 -0.39
CA ALA A 125 3.09 1.27 -0.11
C ALA A 125 2.76 1.44 1.38
N LEU A 126 3.57 0.85 2.26
CA LEU A 126 3.40 0.94 3.71
C LEU A 126 3.50 2.38 4.20
N GLU A 127 4.40 3.19 3.63
CA GLU A 127 4.53 4.62 3.92
C GLU A 127 3.25 5.38 3.57
N GLN A 128 2.68 5.15 2.39
CA GLN A 128 1.46 5.81 1.96
C GLN A 128 0.25 5.39 2.80
N TRP A 129 0.11 4.10 3.10
CA TRP A 129 -0.97 3.62 3.97
C TRP A 129 -0.83 4.12 5.40
N LEU A 130 0.41 4.24 5.92
CA LEU A 130 0.64 4.88 7.21
C LEU A 130 0.24 6.36 7.19
N ALA A 131 0.54 7.09 6.11
CA ALA A 131 0.12 8.48 5.95
C ALA A 131 -1.42 8.64 5.89
N ALA A 132 -2.12 7.69 5.25
CA ALA A 132 -3.59 7.66 5.25
C ALA A 132 -4.18 7.37 6.62
N TYR A 133 -3.48 6.60 7.45
CA TYR A 133 -3.93 6.13 8.77
C TYR A 133 -3.52 7.07 9.91
N SER A 134 -2.31 7.66 9.86
CA SER A 134 -1.73 8.47 10.94
C SER A 134 -2.64 9.64 11.33
N ASP A 135 -2.64 9.96 12.62
CA ASP A 135 -3.41 11.08 13.20
C ASP A 135 -4.94 10.96 13.05
N ARG A 136 -5.45 9.78 12.72
CA ARG A 136 -6.89 9.53 12.69
C ARG A 136 -7.38 9.06 14.06
N PRO A 137 -8.51 9.61 14.55
CA PRO A 137 -9.18 9.07 15.73
C PRO A 137 -9.83 7.72 15.43
N GLN A 138 -10.24 7.50 14.17
CA GLN A 138 -10.83 6.25 13.69
C GLN A 138 -9.73 5.23 13.39
N ARG A 139 -10.07 3.97 13.56
CA ARG A 139 -9.19 2.83 13.29
C ARG A 139 -9.84 1.93 12.24
N PRO A 140 -9.61 2.21 10.93
CA PRO A 140 -10.28 1.50 9.85
C PRO A 140 -9.88 0.03 9.80
N GLU A 141 -10.83 -0.83 9.44
CA GLU A 141 -10.62 -2.29 9.32
C GLU A 141 -9.61 -2.67 8.25
N TRP A 142 -9.40 -1.83 7.23
CA TRP A 142 -8.42 -2.11 6.18
C TRP A 142 -6.96 -2.05 6.66
N VAL A 143 -6.67 -1.33 7.76
CA VAL A 143 -5.29 -1.13 8.24
C VAL A 143 -4.58 -2.44 8.59
N PRO A 144 -5.12 -3.32 9.46
CA PRO A 144 -4.41 -4.53 9.83
C PRO A 144 -4.07 -5.45 8.66
N PRO A 145 -4.97 -5.82 7.74
CA PRO A 145 -4.63 -6.72 6.66
C PRO A 145 -3.68 -6.11 5.63
N THR A 146 -3.80 -4.80 5.31
CA THR A 146 -2.89 -4.15 4.36
C THR A 146 -1.49 -3.99 4.93
N PHE A 147 -1.36 -3.64 6.21
CA PHE A 147 -0.05 -3.55 6.87
C PHE A 147 0.60 -4.92 6.99
N ALA A 148 -0.16 -5.94 7.38
CA ALA A 148 0.32 -7.31 7.43
C ALA A 148 0.84 -7.78 6.05
N LEU A 149 0.09 -7.48 4.97
CA LEU A 149 0.47 -7.80 3.61
C LEU A 149 1.80 -7.12 3.19
N ALA A 150 1.95 -5.81 3.44
CA ALA A 150 3.17 -5.09 3.09
C ALA A 150 4.38 -5.57 3.90
N LEU A 151 4.20 -5.79 5.20
CA LEU A 151 5.25 -6.29 6.10
C LEU A 151 5.74 -7.68 5.70
N TRP A 152 4.83 -8.56 5.28
CA TRP A 152 5.18 -9.88 4.77
C TRP A 152 6.09 -9.79 3.54
N ARG A 153 5.77 -8.90 2.62
CA ARG A 153 6.60 -8.62 1.43
C ARG A 153 7.96 -8.02 1.76
N LEU A 154 8.08 -7.35 2.90
CA LEU A 154 9.31 -6.73 3.39
C LEU A 154 10.18 -7.68 4.24
N ASP A 155 9.86 -8.96 4.28
CA ASP A 155 10.53 -9.95 5.13
C ASP A 155 10.53 -9.56 6.63
N ARG A 156 9.37 -9.04 7.09
CA ARG A 156 9.09 -8.66 8.48
C ARG A 156 7.95 -9.52 9.05
N PRO A 157 8.11 -10.86 9.09
CA PRO A 157 6.99 -11.79 9.35
C PRO A 157 6.40 -11.61 10.76
N ARG A 158 7.24 -11.33 11.76
CA ARG A 158 6.76 -11.11 13.13
C ARG A 158 5.82 -9.92 13.22
N GLU A 159 6.18 -8.81 12.60
CA GLU A 159 5.33 -7.63 12.61
C GLU A 159 4.07 -7.85 11.76
N ALA A 160 4.19 -8.57 10.63
CA ALA A 160 3.04 -8.95 9.83
C ALA A 160 2.01 -9.76 10.64
N THR A 161 2.46 -10.76 11.42
CA THR A 161 1.57 -11.55 12.28
C THR A 161 0.99 -10.74 13.45
N GLU A 162 1.74 -9.76 14.01
CA GLU A 162 1.23 -8.83 15.02
C GLU A 162 0.09 -7.97 14.47
N TRP A 163 0.23 -7.45 13.25
CA TRP A 163 -0.82 -6.68 12.58
C TRP A 163 -2.01 -7.57 12.21
N TYR A 164 -1.78 -8.77 11.68
CA TYR A 164 -2.85 -9.72 11.40
C TYR A 164 -3.65 -10.10 12.64
N ALA A 165 -2.97 -10.32 13.78
CA ALA A 165 -3.60 -10.60 15.06
C ALA A 165 -4.56 -9.47 15.50
N ALA A 166 -4.31 -8.21 15.13
CA ALA A 166 -5.24 -7.12 15.40
C ALA A 166 -6.55 -7.26 14.63
N ALA A 167 -6.52 -7.73 13.38
CA ALA A 167 -7.74 -8.07 12.63
C ALA A 167 -8.50 -9.20 13.30
N VAL A 168 -7.80 -10.28 13.71
CA VAL A 168 -8.41 -11.42 14.41
C VAL A 168 -9.06 -10.99 15.71
N ARG A 169 -8.41 -10.15 16.52
CA ARG A 169 -8.99 -9.66 17.79
C ARG A 169 -10.23 -8.83 17.57
N THR A 170 -10.25 -8.02 16.50
CA THR A 170 -11.40 -7.18 16.17
C THR A 170 -12.60 -8.03 15.74
N TRP A 171 -12.38 -8.95 14.81
CA TRP A 171 -13.43 -9.78 14.21
C TRP A 171 -13.01 -11.25 14.13
N PRO A 172 -12.99 -12.00 15.28
CA PRO A 172 -12.53 -13.39 15.31
C PRO A 172 -13.24 -14.29 14.32
N GLN A 173 -14.56 -14.08 14.12
CA GLN A 173 -15.38 -14.91 13.22
C GLN A 173 -14.98 -14.74 11.75
N ARG A 174 -14.43 -13.56 11.39
CA ARG A 174 -14.02 -13.24 10.01
C ARG A 174 -12.57 -13.65 9.76
N TRP A 175 -11.66 -13.48 10.72
CA TRP A 175 -10.22 -13.54 10.50
C TRP A 175 -9.52 -14.76 11.09
N SER A 176 -10.15 -15.52 12.02
CA SER A 176 -9.53 -16.76 12.55
C SER A 176 -9.49 -17.90 11.53
N LYS A 177 -10.48 -17.95 10.62
CA LYS A 177 -10.58 -18.90 9.51
C LYS A 177 -11.14 -18.16 8.30
N PRO A 178 -10.37 -17.27 7.69
CA PRO A 178 -10.88 -16.36 6.68
C PRO A 178 -11.20 -17.08 5.39
N ASP A 179 -12.35 -16.77 4.80
CA ASP A 179 -12.57 -16.93 3.38
C ASP A 179 -12.14 -15.63 2.68
N LEU A 180 -10.88 -15.61 2.21
CA LEU A 180 -10.29 -14.39 1.66
C LEU A 180 -10.92 -13.95 0.34
N GLU A 181 -11.55 -14.84 -0.42
CA GLU A 181 -12.29 -14.48 -1.63
C GLU A 181 -13.53 -13.67 -1.29
N VAL A 182 -14.22 -14.05 -0.23
CA VAL A 182 -15.42 -13.35 0.27
C VAL A 182 -15.06 -12.07 1.02
N LEU A 183 -13.99 -12.09 1.83
CA LEU A 183 -13.61 -10.94 2.66
C LEU A 183 -12.93 -9.83 1.86
N LEU A 184 -12.18 -10.18 0.83
CA LEU A 184 -11.33 -9.28 0.04
C LEU A 184 -11.56 -9.50 -1.46
N PRO A 185 -12.80 -9.27 -1.96
CA PRO A 185 -13.16 -9.57 -3.36
C PRO A 185 -12.35 -8.72 -4.36
N ASP A 186 -11.95 -7.51 -3.96
CA ASP A 186 -11.22 -6.57 -4.82
C ASP A 186 -9.68 -6.79 -4.80
N TRP A 187 -9.20 -7.73 -3.97
CA TRP A 187 -7.78 -8.08 -3.94
C TRP A 187 -7.46 -9.09 -5.04
N SER A 188 -6.24 -9.02 -5.58
CA SER A 188 -5.77 -10.04 -6.54
C SER A 188 -5.56 -11.40 -5.85
N ASP A 189 -5.61 -12.48 -6.62
CA ASP A 189 -5.32 -13.83 -6.12
C ASP A 189 -3.94 -13.92 -5.47
N ARG A 190 -2.96 -13.20 -6.04
CA ARG A 190 -1.60 -13.11 -5.50
C ARG A 190 -1.57 -12.44 -4.13
N ASP A 191 -2.36 -11.38 -3.92
CA ASP A 191 -2.39 -10.64 -2.66
C ASP A 191 -3.13 -11.44 -1.59
N ARG A 192 -4.24 -12.10 -1.97
CA ARG A 192 -4.94 -13.05 -1.09
C ARG A 192 -4.05 -14.22 -0.70
N ALA A 193 -3.28 -14.79 -1.64
CA ALA A 193 -2.33 -15.87 -1.34
C ALA A 193 -1.25 -15.42 -0.36
N ALA A 194 -0.67 -14.23 -0.55
CA ALA A 194 0.31 -13.68 0.38
C ALA A 194 -0.28 -13.44 1.79
N LEU A 195 -1.52 -12.95 1.88
CA LEU A 195 -2.19 -12.80 3.17
C LEU A 195 -2.54 -14.15 3.82
N ALA A 196 -2.83 -15.19 3.02
CA ALA A 196 -3.01 -16.56 3.52
C ALA A 196 -1.72 -17.12 4.14
N GLU A 197 -0.54 -16.78 3.61
CA GLU A 197 0.74 -17.12 4.22
C GLU A 197 0.91 -16.43 5.59
N VAL A 198 0.53 -15.16 5.71
CA VAL A 198 0.52 -14.45 7.01
C VAL A 198 -0.43 -15.13 8.00
N HIS A 199 -1.63 -15.50 7.55
CA HIS A 199 -2.59 -16.25 8.38
C HIS A 199 -2.00 -17.57 8.85
N ALA A 200 -1.34 -18.34 7.96
CA ALA A 200 -0.71 -19.62 8.32
C ALA A 200 0.38 -19.42 9.39
N ALA A 201 1.24 -18.40 9.23
CA ALA A 201 2.26 -18.05 10.21
C ALA A 201 1.65 -17.61 11.56
N TRP A 202 0.55 -16.86 11.53
CA TRP A 202 -0.18 -16.50 12.73
C TRP A 202 -0.80 -17.74 13.44
N VAL A 203 -1.31 -18.71 12.71
CA VAL A 203 -1.85 -19.97 13.28
C VAL A 203 -0.74 -20.79 13.95
N GLU A 204 0.46 -20.82 13.36
CA GLU A 204 1.61 -21.56 13.88
C GLU A 204 2.18 -20.95 15.17
N ASP A 205 2.33 -19.61 15.19
CA ASP A 205 2.89 -18.89 16.35
C ASP A 205 2.09 -17.58 16.58
N PRO A 206 0.91 -17.66 17.23
CA PRO A 206 0.12 -16.47 17.51
C PRO A 206 0.85 -15.52 18.47
N PRO A 207 1.07 -14.25 18.08
CA PRO A 207 1.75 -13.31 18.96
C PRO A 207 0.95 -13.05 20.23
N ALA A 208 1.64 -13.04 21.37
CA ALA A 208 1.04 -12.59 22.62
C ALA A 208 0.64 -11.11 22.49
N TRP A 209 -0.53 -10.78 23.02
CA TRP A 209 -0.91 -9.37 23.14
C TRP A 209 -0.06 -8.70 24.22
N PRO A 210 0.58 -7.54 23.93
CA PRO A 210 1.41 -6.82 24.88
C PRO A 210 0.60 -6.13 25.99
#